data_ee45b558ebf4b65d6b58c8fb52f3cb10
#
_entry.id   ee45b558ebf4b65d6b58c8fb52f3cb10
#
_cell.length_a   1.000
_cell.length_b   1.000
_cell.length_c   1.000
_cell.angle_alpha   90.00
_cell.angle_beta   90.00
_cell.angle_gamma   90.00
#
_symmetry.space_group_name_H-M   'P 1'
#
loop_
_entity.id
_entity.type
_entity.pdbx_description
1 polymer ?
#
loop_
_entity_poly.entity_id
_entity_poly.type
_entity_poly.pdbx_seq_one_letter_code
_entity_poly.pdbx_strand_id
1 'polypeptide(L)'
;MSPPIEVAAGLAAEGIPEMLDDLEEYLKGGNRASALLKATEIVEADPECVEGLWALLNCGLPALRRDGSFRVDPTLPEAAKGWALAKKIVSIDPTHRGAWIRGAVLATQHLGLAEDVLQWWEDYRTHHPTETTPVVEQAALLIRMGYYAEASQRMESLLAPGMDEMHREQLFRVERMNRTIQRYYEMEKLDVFEPQNENHTAWKDIDGMRNLKPASERFTFFMLAGPLVLWEAIALQWFMPNGCFGMGLAFMIVYASVLWVKRISIKMTDKRNRPVLDLWRAIEVEATSANVCVPEKIRDAKLYRTVIKKDYPVAFRQRIEKIIENDEPLNKRWEMRLPEWVEFEIPHEEE
;
A
#
# COMPACT_ATOMS: atom_id res chain seq x y z
N MET A 1 -36.56 -22.74 36.20
CA MET A 1 -36.27 -23.62 35.07
C MET A 1 -35.96 -22.68 33.89
N SER A 2 -34.70 -22.53 33.54
CA SER A 2 -34.35 -21.80 32.33
C SER A 2 -34.69 -22.64 31.10
N PRO A 3 -35.24 -22.07 30.02
CA PRO A 3 -35.50 -22.82 28.80
C PRO A 3 -34.21 -23.42 28.24
N PRO A 4 -34.26 -24.57 27.59
CA PRO A 4 -33.07 -25.17 26.99
C PRO A 4 -32.50 -24.24 25.93
N ILE A 5 -31.18 -24.19 25.85
CA ILE A 5 -30.36 -23.29 25.00
C ILE A 5 -30.77 -23.35 23.51
N GLU A 6 -31.24 -24.51 23.03
CA GLU A 6 -31.73 -24.69 21.64
C GLU A 6 -33.03 -23.90 21.33
N VAL A 7 -33.92 -23.71 22.29
CA VAL A 7 -35.17 -22.96 22.09
C VAL A 7 -34.87 -21.45 22.04
N ALA A 8 -33.88 -21.00 22.81
CA ALA A 8 -33.47 -19.60 22.79
C ALA A 8 -32.75 -19.24 21.47
N ALA A 9 -31.94 -20.14 20.90
CA ALA A 9 -31.30 -19.97 19.60
C ALA A 9 -32.31 -19.93 18.43
N GLY A 10 -33.35 -20.75 18.47
CA GLY A 10 -34.40 -20.76 17.45
C GLY A 10 -35.25 -19.49 17.44
N LEU A 11 -35.62 -18.95 18.62
CA LEU A 11 -36.35 -17.69 18.74
C LEU A 11 -35.51 -16.47 18.36
N ALA A 12 -34.18 -16.50 18.58
CA ALA A 12 -33.27 -15.47 18.16
C ALA A 12 -33.14 -15.44 16.62
N ALA A 13 -33.14 -16.59 15.95
CA ALA A 13 -33.06 -16.69 14.49
C ALA A 13 -34.29 -16.16 13.75
N GLU A 14 -35.48 -16.28 14.33
CA GLU A 14 -36.74 -15.76 13.74
C GLU A 14 -36.80 -14.23 13.66
N GLY A 15 -36.07 -13.50 14.50
CA GLY A 15 -36.03 -12.03 14.51
C GLY A 15 -34.92 -11.41 13.64
N ILE A 16 -34.00 -12.20 13.09
CA ILE A 16 -32.85 -11.68 12.32
C ILE A 16 -33.28 -10.94 11.06
N PRO A 17 -34.23 -11.39 10.22
CA PRO A 17 -34.65 -10.65 9.03
C PRO A 17 -35.16 -9.24 9.35
N GLU A 18 -35.96 -9.09 10.44
CA GLU A 18 -36.48 -7.81 10.88
C GLU A 18 -35.35 -6.87 11.38
N MET A 19 -34.38 -7.44 12.09
CA MET A 19 -33.19 -6.69 12.52
C MET A 19 -32.30 -6.25 11.35
N LEU A 20 -32.25 -7.03 10.25
CA LEU A 20 -31.54 -6.68 9.02
C LEU A 20 -32.25 -5.56 8.26
N ASP A 21 -33.58 -5.55 8.21
CA ASP A 21 -34.35 -4.44 7.63
C ASP A 21 -34.13 -3.14 8.40
N ASP A 22 -34.14 -3.16 9.72
CA ASP A 22 -33.82 -2.03 10.58
C ASP A 22 -32.36 -1.52 10.30
N LEU A 23 -31.41 -2.44 10.20
CA LEU A 23 -30.02 -2.13 9.91
C LEU A 23 -29.89 -1.42 8.56
N GLU A 24 -30.57 -1.92 7.53
CA GLU A 24 -30.57 -1.32 6.19
C GLU A 24 -31.16 0.10 6.22
N GLU A 25 -32.24 0.31 6.97
CA GLU A 25 -32.85 1.65 7.15
C GLU A 25 -31.86 2.62 7.81
N TYR A 26 -31.17 2.22 8.88
CA TYR A 26 -30.14 3.05 9.53
C TYR A 26 -28.97 3.35 8.61
N LEU A 27 -28.52 2.39 7.79
CA LEU A 27 -27.45 2.58 6.82
C LEU A 27 -27.86 3.55 5.72
N LYS A 28 -29.07 3.43 5.16
CA LYS A 28 -29.64 4.35 4.16
C LYS A 28 -29.82 5.75 4.73
N GLY A 29 -30.25 5.86 5.98
CA GLY A 29 -30.40 7.12 6.71
C GLY A 29 -29.07 7.77 7.13
N GLY A 30 -27.95 7.08 6.94
CA GLY A 30 -26.61 7.56 7.34
C GLY A 30 -26.38 7.56 8.86
N ASN A 31 -27.26 6.95 9.64
CA ASN A 31 -27.15 6.85 11.10
C ASN A 31 -26.21 5.72 11.52
N ARG A 32 -24.90 5.99 11.42
CA ARG A 32 -23.86 5.00 11.73
C ARG A 32 -23.88 4.50 13.17
N ALA A 33 -24.29 5.34 14.13
CA ALA A 33 -24.32 4.95 15.53
C ALA A 33 -25.41 3.89 15.78
N SER A 34 -26.64 4.11 15.28
CA SER A 34 -27.72 3.14 15.38
C SER A 34 -27.43 1.88 14.56
N ALA A 35 -26.84 2.03 13.37
CA ALA A 35 -26.40 0.90 12.56
C ALA A 35 -25.35 0.04 13.28
N LEU A 36 -24.39 0.65 14.00
CA LEU A 36 -23.39 -0.09 14.78
C LEU A 36 -24.01 -0.87 15.93
N LEU A 37 -24.97 -0.27 16.67
CA LEU A 37 -25.70 -0.96 17.75
C LEU A 37 -26.49 -2.13 17.19
N LYS A 38 -27.27 -1.91 16.12
CA LYS A 38 -28.08 -2.97 15.50
C LYS A 38 -27.21 -4.10 14.93
N ALA A 39 -26.08 -3.77 14.28
CA ALA A 39 -25.15 -4.78 13.82
C ALA A 39 -24.53 -5.60 14.96
N THR A 40 -24.33 -4.98 16.13
CA THR A 40 -23.85 -5.70 17.33
C THR A 40 -24.91 -6.68 17.82
N GLU A 41 -26.19 -6.26 17.93
CA GLU A 41 -27.30 -7.11 18.30
C GLU A 41 -27.45 -8.32 17.35
N ILE A 42 -27.34 -8.09 16.03
CA ILE A 42 -27.40 -9.15 15.01
C ILE A 42 -26.23 -10.14 15.20
N VAL A 43 -25.00 -9.68 15.37
CA VAL A 43 -23.84 -10.57 15.54
C VAL A 43 -23.83 -11.29 16.89
N GLU A 44 -24.51 -10.75 17.92
CA GLU A 44 -24.74 -11.43 19.18
C GLU A 44 -25.79 -12.53 19.04
N ALA A 45 -26.83 -12.32 18.21
CA ALA A 45 -27.89 -13.32 17.95
C ALA A 45 -27.39 -14.39 16.94
N ASP A 46 -26.69 -13.99 15.88
CA ASP A 46 -26.09 -14.87 14.89
C ASP A 46 -24.64 -14.42 14.59
N PRO A 47 -23.67 -15.09 15.22
CA PRO A 47 -22.26 -14.78 15.01
C PRO A 47 -21.73 -15.03 13.59
N GLU A 48 -22.48 -15.71 12.72
CA GLU A 48 -22.11 -16.03 11.34
C GLU A 48 -22.87 -15.18 10.32
N CYS A 49 -23.76 -14.28 10.75
CA CYS A 49 -24.46 -13.35 9.87
C CYS A 49 -23.47 -12.40 9.17
N VAL A 50 -23.26 -12.61 7.87
CA VAL A 50 -22.29 -11.86 7.06
C VAL A 50 -22.66 -10.39 6.97
N GLU A 51 -23.93 -10.05 6.77
CA GLU A 51 -24.46 -8.68 6.70
C GLU A 51 -24.22 -7.93 8.01
N GLY A 52 -24.48 -8.57 9.14
CA GLY A 52 -24.24 -8.03 10.47
C GLY A 52 -22.74 -7.78 10.71
N LEU A 53 -21.89 -8.76 10.39
CA LEU A 53 -20.43 -8.63 10.49
C LEU A 53 -19.88 -7.53 9.58
N TRP A 54 -20.40 -7.42 8.35
CA TRP A 54 -20.00 -6.40 7.40
C TRP A 54 -20.39 -4.99 7.86
N ALA A 55 -21.60 -4.83 8.40
CA ALA A 55 -22.05 -3.59 8.99
C ALA A 55 -21.23 -3.22 10.23
N LEU A 56 -20.94 -4.19 11.10
CA LEU A 56 -20.10 -4.03 12.28
C LEU A 56 -18.68 -3.56 11.90
N LEU A 57 -18.09 -4.14 10.86
CA LEU A 57 -16.79 -3.72 10.34
C LEU A 57 -16.82 -2.28 9.82
N ASN A 58 -17.78 -1.94 8.96
CA ASN A 58 -17.83 -0.62 8.34
C ASN A 58 -18.27 0.48 9.31
N CYS A 59 -19.19 0.22 10.22
CA CYS A 59 -19.66 1.21 11.20
C CYS A 59 -18.72 1.33 12.40
N GLY A 60 -17.98 0.27 12.73
CA GLY A 60 -16.97 0.28 13.80
C GLY A 60 -15.67 1.01 13.42
N LEU A 61 -15.43 1.25 12.14
CA LEU A 61 -14.29 2.03 11.64
C LEU A 61 -14.70 3.49 11.41
N PRO A 62 -13.76 4.44 11.34
CA PRO A 62 -14.05 5.82 10.94
C PRO A 62 -14.68 5.89 9.54
N ALA A 63 -15.50 6.95 9.31
CA ALA A 63 -16.18 7.14 8.03
C ALA A 63 -15.18 7.35 6.89
N LEU A 64 -15.56 6.85 5.71
CA LEU A 64 -14.76 7.01 4.50
C LEU A 64 -15.03 8.35 3.80
N ARG A 65 -14.05 8.78 3.03
CA ARG A 65 -14.19 9.80 1.98
C ARG A 65 -14.69 9.16 0.69
N ARG A 66 -14.98 10.00 -0.32
CA ARG A 66 -15.41 9.52 -1.65
C ARG A 66 -14.36 8.71 -2.39
N ASP A 67 -13.08 8.94 -2.09
CA ASP A 67 -11.93 8.22 -2.65
C ASP A 67 -11.63 6.90 -1.94
N GLY A 68 -12.46 6.48 -0.97
CA GLY A 68 -12.29 5.26 -0.19
C GLY A 68 -11.30 5.36 0.98
N SER A 69 -10.60 6.49 1.14
CA SER A 69 -9.74 6.74 2.29
C SER A 69 -10.55 7.09 3.54
N PHE A 70 -10.00 6.85 4.73
CA PHE A 70 -10.65 7.26 5.98
C PHE A 70 -10.65 8.78 6.16
N ARG A 71 -11.73 9.34 6.71
CA ARG A 71 -11.80 10.78 7.08
C ARG A 71 -10.85 11.10 8.22
N VAL A 72 -10.78 10.19 9.18
CA VAL A 72 -9.88 10.19 10.32
C VAL A 72 -9.24 8.81 10.33
N ASP A 73 -7.93 8.73 10.57
CA ASP A 73 -7.26 7.44 10.62
C ASP A 73 -7.81 6.60 11.77
N PRO A 74 -8.06 5.30 11.57
CA PRO A 74 -8.42 4.40 12.65
C PRO A 74 -7.26 4.26 13.65
N THR A 75 -7.59 4.03 14.90
CA THR A 75 -6.65 3.64 15.94
C THR A 75 -6.21 2.18 15.77
N LEU A 76 -5.12 1.78 16.42
CA LEU A 76 -4.63 0.39 16.35
C LEU A 76 -5.69 -0.65 16.78
N PRO A 77 -6.45 -0.47 17.89
CA PRO A 77 -7.51 -1.41 18.25
C PRO A 77 -8.64 -1.49 17.21
N GLU A 78 -9.05 -0.35 16.64
CA GLU A 78 -10.07 -0.31 15.59
C GLU A 78 -9.61 -1.03 14.32
N ALA A 79 -8.38 -0.77 13.87
CA ALA A 79 -7.81 -1.43 12.70
C ALA A 79 -7.64 -2.94 12.92
N ALA A 80 -7.18 -3.37 14.08
CA ALA A 80 -7.02 -4.78 14.44
C ALA A 80 -8.37 -5.51 14.52
N LYS A 81 -9.38 -4.88 15.15
CA LYS A 81 -10.74 -5.42 15.18
C LYS A 81 -11.33 -5.52 13.77
N GLY A 82 -11.16 -4.49 12.96
CA GLY A 82 -11.61 -4.49 11.56
C GLY A 82 -10.97 -5.61 10.74
N TRP A 83 -9.66 -5.82 10.89
CA TRP A 83 -8.94 -6.93 10.26
C TRP A 83 -9.48 -8.31 10.71
N ALA A 84 -9.71 -8.49 12.00
CA ALA A 84 -10.29 -9.72 12.54
C ALA A 84 -11.71 -9.99 11.99
N LEU A 85 -12.55 -8.95 11.88
CA LEU A 85 -13.88 -9.06 11.28
C LEU A 85 -13.80 -9.39 9.78
N ALA A 86 -12.90 -8.76 9.03
CA ALA A 86 -12.71 -9.09 7.62
C ALA A 86 -12.32 -10.57 7.43
N LYS A 87 -11.38 -11.08 8.25
CA LYS A 87 -11.02 -12.52 8.23
C LYS A 87 -12.21 -13.42 8.53
N LYS A 88 -13.03 -13.06 9.51
CA LYS A 88 -14.22 -13.83 9.86
C LYS A 88 -15.24 -13.83 8.72
N ILE A 89 -15.50 -12.69 8.07
CA ILE A 89 -16.43 -12.61 6.93
C ILE A 89 -15.98 -13.53 5.80
N VAL A 90 -14.71 -13.46 5.37
CA VAL A 90 -14.23 -14.28 4.25
C VAL A 90 -14.12 -15.77 4.58
N SER A 91 -14.02 -16.14 5.87
CA SER A 91 -14.08 -17.54 6.28
C SER A 91 -15.51 -18.13 6.17
N ILE A 92 -16.54 -17.27 6.25
CA ILE A 92 -17.96 -17.66 6.09
C ILE A 92 -18.37 -17.55 4.62
N ASP A 93 -18.07 -16.41 4.01
CA ASP A 93 -18.34 -16.11 2.60
C ASP A 93 -17.06 -15.71 1.87
N PRO A 94 -16.34 -16.68 1.26
CA PRO A 94 -15.12 -16.40 0.48
C PRO A 94 -15.35 -15.52 -0.76
N THR A 95 -16.61 -15.37 -1.21
CA THR A 95 -16.94 -14.55 -2.37
C THR A 95 -17.15 -13.07 -2.02
N HIS A 96 -17.16 -12.72 -0.74
CA HIS A 96 -17.42 -11.36 -0.26
C HIS A 96 -16.25 -10.41 -0.58
N ARG A 97 -16.18 -9.93 -1.82
CA ARG A 97 -15.12 -9.07 -2.36
C ARG A 97 -14.82 -7.83 -1.48
N GLY A 98 -15.86 -7.22 -0.90
CA GLY A 98 -15.72 -6.04 -0.05
C GLY A 98 -14.86 -6.30 1.19
N ALA A 99 -15.01 -7.47 1.82
CA ALA A 99 -14.25 -7.86 3.00
C ALA A 99 -12.78 -8.11 2.66
N TRP A 100 -12.50 -8.75 1.52
CA TRP A 100 -11.14 -8.96 1.04
C TRP A 100 -10.40 -7.64 0.83
N ILE A 101 -11.00 -6.69 0.10
CA ILE A 101 -10.38 -5.38 -0.17
C ILE A 101 -10.21 -4.59 1.13
N ARG A 102 -11.26 -4.55 1.98
CA ARG A 102 -11.19 -3.81 3.24
C ARG A 102 -10.15 -4.38 4.19
N GLY A 103 -10.10 -5.71 4.31
CA GLY A 103 -9.10 -6.42 5.10
C GLY A 103 -7.68 -6.12 4.64
N ALA A 104 -7.42 -6.20 3.32
CA ALA A 104 -6.12 -5.89 2.74
C ALA A 104 -5.68 -4.45 3.05
N VAL A 105 -6.57 -3.45 2.92
CA VAL A 105 -6.26 -2.04 3.25
C VAL A 105 -5.87 -1.89 4.72
N LEU A 106 -6.65 -2.49 5.63
CA LEU A 106 -6.36 -2.42 7.07
C LEU A 106 -5.03 -3.09 7.41
N ALA A 107 -4.82 -4.31 6.90
CA ALA A 107 -3.62 -5.08 7.18
C ALA A 107 -2.36 -4.43 6.59
N THR A 108 -2.43 -3.92 5.35
CA THR A 108 -1.28 -3.32 4.65
C THR A 108 -0.97 -1.92 5.18
N GLN A 109 -1.95 -1.02 5.16
CA GLN A 109 -1.70 0.41 5.40
C GLN A 109 -1.71 0.77 6.88
N HIS A 110 -2.58 0.13 7.67
CA HIS A 110 -2.80 0.50 9.06
C HIS A 110 -2.07 -0.43 10.05
N LEU A 111 -1.84 -1.69 9.69
CA LEU A 111 -1.18 -2.65 10.56
C LEU A 111 0.23 -3.03 10.08
N GLY A 112 0.61 -2.83 8.81
CA GLY A 112 1.93 -3.18 8.28
C GLY A 112 2.20 -4.69 8.28
N LEU A 113 1.18 -5.52 8.00
CA LEU A 113 1.24 -6.99 8.01
C LEU A 113 1.53 -7.50 6.58
N ALA A 114 2.74 -7.23 6.06
CA ALA A 114 3.04 -7.51 4.67
C ALA A 114 2.96 -9.01 4.31
N GLU A 115 3.51 -9.89 5.16
CA GLU A 115 3.46 -11.35 4.94
C GLU A 115 2.03 -11.87 4.91
N ASP A 116 1.20 -11.48 5.91
CA ASP A 116 -0.20 -11.88 5.98
C ASP A 116 -1.00 -11.41 4.76
N VAL A 117 -0.70 -10.20 4.27
CA VAL A 117 -1.42 -9.62 3.13
C VAL A 117 -1.03 -10.28 1.80
N LEU A 118 0.23 -10.68 1.64
CA LEU A 118 0.63 -11.46 0.46
C LEU A 118 -0.12 -12.78 0.40
N GLN A 119 -0.21 -13.50 1.53
CA GLN A 119 -0.99 -14.73 1.63
C GLN A 119 -2.49 -14.46 1.44
N TRP A 120 -3.03 -13.41 2.06
CA TRP A 120 -4.42 -12.98 1.93
C TRP A 120 -4.85 -12.79 0.47
N TRP A 121 -4.01 -12.16 -0.34
CA TRP A 121 -4.29 -11.98 -1.76
C TRP A 121 -4.13 -13.29 -2.55
N GLU A 122 -3.26 -14.19 -2.11
CA GLU A 122 -3.15 -15.51 -2.75
C GLU A 122 -4.38 -16.38 -2.45
N ASP A 123 -4.87 -16.35 -1.21
CA ASP A 123 -6.12 -17.01 -0.82
C ASP A 123 -7.32 -16.45 -1.60
N TYR A 124 -7.37 -15.13 -1.81
CA TYR A 124 -8.42 -14.51 -2.65
C TYR A 124 -8.39 -15.06 -4.08
N ARG A 125 -7.20 -15.25 -4.66
CA ARG A 125 -7.04 -15.78 -6.02
C ARG A 125 -7.57 -17.19 -6.19
N THR A 126 -7.61 -18.01 -5.15
CA THR A 126 -8.20 -19.36 -5.23
C THR A 126 -9.70 -19.32 -5.56
N HIS A 127 -10.38 -18.21 -5.22
CA HIS A 127 -11.80 -17.98 -5.50
C HIS A 127 -12.03 -17.10 -6.74
N HIS A 128 -11.04 -16.29 -7.12
CA HIS A 128 -11.10 -15.32 -8.22
C HIS A 128 -9.82 -15.37 -9.07
N PRO A 129 -9.57 -16.48 -9.80
CA PRO A 129 -8.28 -16.72 -10.47
C PRO A 129 -8.00 -15.76 -11.64
N THR A 130 -9.03 -15.21 -12.28
CA THR A 130 -8.90 -14.29 -13.42
C THR A 130 -8.72 -12.83 -13.02
N GLU A 131 -9.07 -12.47 -11.77
CA GLU A 131 -9.03 -11.07 -11.33
C GLU A 131 -7.59 -10.54 -11.20
N THR A 132 -7.32 -9.40 -11.83
CA THR A 132 -5.98 -8.79 -11.85
C THR A 132 -5.62 -8.05 -10.56
N THR A 133 -6.63 -7.61 -9.77
CA THR A 133 -6.43 -6.82 -8.54
C THR A 133 -5.46 -7.47 -7.54
N PRO A 134 -5.56 -8.76 -7.19
CA PRO A 134 -4.66 -9.39 -6.23
C PRO A 134 -3.21 -9.33 -6.66
N VAL A 135 -2.95 -9.64 -7.93
CA VAL A 135 -1.60 -9.66 -8.51
C VAL A 135 -0.97 -8.26 -8.48
N VAL A 136 -1.75 -7.23 -8.82
CA VAL A 136 -1.31 -5.82 -8.77
C VAL A 136 -0.99 -5.40 -7.34
N GLU A 137 -1.81 -5.78 -6.36
CA GLU A 137 -1.59 -5.44 -4.95
C GLU A 137 -0.39 -6.19 -4.37
N GLN A 138 -0.21 -7.48 -4.70
CA GLN A 138 0.96 -8.26 -4.30
C GLN A 138 2.24 -7.66 -4.88
N ALA A 139 2.27 -7.35 -6.18
CA ALA A 139 3.42 -6.71 -6.82
C ALA A 139 3.74 -5.34 -6.19
N ALA A 140 2.73 -4.52 -5.89
CA ALA A 140 2.91 -3.23 -5.22
C ALA A 140 3.54 -3.39 -3.83
N LEU A 141 3.13 -4.41 -3.07
CA LEU A 141 3.66 -4.70 -1.75
C LEU A 141 5.11 -5.20 -1.83
N LEU A 142 5.41 -6.12 -2.76
CA LEU A 142 6.75 -6.60 -3.02
C LEU A 142 7.71 -5.46 -3.39
N ILE A 143 7.28 -4.52 -4.27
CA ILE A 143 8.07 -3.33 -4.61
C ILE A 143 8.35 -2.48 -3.37
N ARG A 144 7.35 -2.28 -2.50
CA ARG A 144 7.48 -1.49 -1.27
C ARG A 144 8.49 -2.11 -0.31
N MET A 145 8.51 -3.44 -0.24
CA MET A 145 9.46 -4.20 0.57
C MET A 145 10.83 -4.38 -0.10
N GLY A 146 10.99 -4.00 -1.38
CA GLY A 146 12.23 -4.09 -2.14
C GLY A 146 12.47 -5.43 -2.84
N TYR A 147 11.49 -6.31 -2.90
CA TYR A 147 11.53 -7.59 -3.61
C TYR A 147 11.19 -7.38 -5.09
N TYR A 148 12.10 -6.70 -5.81
CA TYR A 148 11.83 -6.28 -7.20
C TYR A 148 11.83 -7.44 -8.20
N ALA A 149 12.63 -8.49 -7.96
CA ALA A 149 12.66 -9.68 -8.81
C ALA A 149 11.34 -10.42 -8.74
N GLU A 150 10.86 -10.67 -7.53
CA GLU A 150 9.59 -11.34 -7.25
C GLU A 150 8.40 -10.51 -7.73
N ALA A 151 8.49 -9.18 -7.57
CA ALA A 151 7.48 -8.27 -8.10
C ALA A 151 7.41 -8.32 -9.63
N SER A 152 8.56 -8.40 -10.32
CA SER A 152 8.61 -8.54 -11.79
C SER A 152 7.97 -9.85 -12.23
N GLN A 153 8.38 -10.97 -11.62
CA GLN A 153 7.82 -12.28 -11.90
C GLN A 153 6.30 -12.30 -11.66
N ARG A 154 5.87 -11.66 -10.56
CA ARG A 154 4.43 -11.57 -10.24
C ARG A 154 3.65 -10.75 -11.26
N MET A 155 4.23 -9.67 -11.79
CA MET A 155 3.60 -8.86 -12.83
C MET A 155 3.55 -9.57 -14.18
N GLU A 156 4.46 -10.50 -14.47
CA GLU A 156 4.39 -11.32 -15.68
C GLU A 156 3.14 -12.18 -15.72
N SER A 157 2.62 -12.62 -14.56
CA SER A 157 1.37 -13.39 -14.51
C SER A 157 0.13 -12.58 -14.92
N LEU A 158 0.19 -11.23 -14.96
CA LEU A 158 -0.88 -10.39 -15.53
C LEU A 158 -1.03 -10.56 -17.05
N LEU A 159 0.00 -11.10 -17.72
CA LEU A 159 -0.01 -11.34 -19.16
C LEU A 159 -0.50 -12.75 -19.50
N ALA A 160 -0.84 -13.57 -18.50
CA ALA A 160 -1.36 -14.91 -18.72
C ALA A 160 -2.69 -14.86 -19.47
N PRO A 161 -2.93 -15.78 -20.41
CA PRO A 161 -4.22 -15.89 -21.13
C PRO A 161 -5.36 -16.09 -20.13
N GLY A 162 -6.52 -15.47 -20.39
CA GLY A 162 -7.71 -15.61 -19.54
C GLY A 162 -7.77 -14.69 -18.31
N MET A 163 -6.79 -13.82 -18.11
CA MET A 163 -6.87 -12.78 -17.08
C MET A 163 -7.88 -11.70 -17.53
N ASP A 164 -8.63 -11.15 -16.55
CA ASP A 164 -9.60 -10.08 -16.80
C ASP A 164 -8.92 -8.83 -17.36
N GLU A 165 -9.66 -8.06 -18.14
CA GLU A 165 -9.16 -6.77 -18.63
C GLU A 165 -8.93 -5.78 -17.51
N MET A 166 -7.75 -5.20 -17.48
CA MET A 166 -7.40 -4.16 -16.50
C MET A 166 -8.08 -2.83 -16.82
N HIS A 167 -8.69 -2.22 -15.83
CA HIS A 167 -9.17 -0.85 -15.95
C HIS A 167 -8.01 0.13 -16.19
N ARG A 168 -8.31 1.24 -16.87
CA ARG A 168 -7.32 2.27 -17.23
C ARG A 168 -6.44 2.73 -16.06
N GLU A 169 -7.03 2.89 -14.88
CA GLU A 169 -6.29 3.30 -13.67
C GLU A 169 -5.30 2.23 -13.21
N GLN A 170 -5.68 0.95 -13.28
CA GLN A 170 -4.79 -0.18 -12.98
C GLN A 170 -3.65 -0.25 -14.00
N LEU A 171 -3.90 -0.06 -15.29
CA LEU A 171 -2.87 -0.02 -16.33
C LEU A 171 -1.82 1.06 -16.04
N PHE A 172 -2.23 2.28 -15.69
CA PHE A 172 -1.30 3.34 -15.29
C PHE A 172 -0.49 2.99 -14.04
N ARG A 173 -1.11 2.30 -13.08
CA ARG A 173 -0.44 1.84 -11.87
C ARG A 173 0.61 0.78 -12.19
N VAL A 174 0.25 -0.23 -12.99
CA VAL A 174 1.14 -1.29 -13.48
C VAL A 174 2.32 -0.71 -14.26
N GLU A 175 2.08 0.23 -15.18
CA GLU A 175 3.16 0.89 -15.93
C GLU A 175 4.12 1.66 -15.01
N ARG A 176 3.59 2.34 -13.98
CA ARG A 176 4.43 3.02 -12.98
C ARG A 176 5.27 2.02 -12.18
N MET A 177 4.69 0.90 -11.78
CA MET A 177 5.36 -0.17 -11.05
C MET A 177 6.48 -0.78 -11.90
N ASN A 178 6.22 -1.09 -13.17
CA ASN A 178 7.23 -1.56 -14.11
C ASN A 178 8.42 -0.60 -14.23
N ARG A 179 8.15 0.69 -14.38
CA ARG A 179 9.22 1.71 -14.40
C ARG A 179 10.01 1.74 -13.10
N THR A 180 9.35 1.52 -11.96
CA THR A 180 10.01 1.47 -10.65
C THR A 180 10.90 0.23 -10.55
N ILE A 181 10.38 -0.94 -10.93
CA ILE A 181 11.16 -2.19 -10.96
C ILE A 181 12.40 -2.02 -11.84
N GLN A 182 12.24 -1.59 -13.10
CA GLN A 182 13.36 -1.41 -14.03
C GLN A 182 14.42 -0.45 -13.48
N ARG A 183 13.99 0.60 -12.76
CA ARG A 183 14.89 1.60 -12.20
C ARG A 183 15.69 1.07 -11.02
N TYR A 184 15.07 0.34 -10.10
CA TYR A 184 15.70 -0.07 -8.84
C TYR A 184 16.30 -1.47 -8.90
N TYR A 185 15.75 -2.38 -9.69
CA TYR A 185 16.28 -3.72 -9.85
C TYR A 185 17.77 -3.75 -10.30
N GLU A 186 18.14 -2.91 -11.27
CA GLU A 186 19.53 -2.83 -11.70
C GLU A 186 20.43 -2.14 -10.68
N MET A 187 19.90 -1.19 -9.92
CA MET A 187 20.66 -0.48 -8.90
C MET A 187 20.95 -1.33 -7.66
N GLU A 188 20.11 -2.29 -7.35
CA GLU A 188 20.18 -3.10 -6.12
C GLU A 188 20.82 -4.48 -6.32
N LYS A 189 21.12 -4.89 -7.57
CA LYS A 189 21.78 -6.17 -7.84
C LYS A 189 23.08 -6.41 -7.06
N LEU A 190 23.76 -5.34 -6.67
CA LEU A 190 25.10 -5.38 -6.05
C LEU A 190 25.07 -5.08 -4.55
N ASP A 191 24.02 -4.49 -4.01
CA ASP A 191 23.95 -4.05 -2.60
C ASP A 191 22.49 -3.91 -2.17
N VAL A 192 21.85 -5.04 -1.93
CA VAL A 192 20.47 -5.07 -1.41
C VAL A 192 20.51 -4.64 0.06
N PHE A 193 19.70 -3.63 0.40
CA PHE A 193 19.61 -3.19 1.78
C PHE A 193 18.89 -4.22 2.66
N GLU A 194 19.62 -4.76 3.62
CA GLU A 194 19.15 -5.69 4.63
C GLU A 194 19.08 -4.99 5.99
N PRO A 195 17.90 -4.57 6.46
CA PRO A 195 17.76 -3.84 7.74
C PRO A 195 18.24 -4.61 8.96
N GLN A 196 18.20 -5.95 8.93
CA GLN A 196 18.68 -6.82 9.98
C GLN A 196 20.21 -6.80 10.13
N ASN A 197 20.93 -6.29 9.14
CA ASN A 197 22.39 -6.14 9.18
C ASN A 197 22.76 -4.73 9.67
N GLU A 198 23.08 -4.59 10.95
CA GLU A 198 23.46 -3.33 11.56
C GLU A 198 24.69 -2.65 10.94
N ASN A 199 25.56 -3.43 10.29
CA ASN A 199 26.77 -2.93 9.63
C ASN A 199 26.58 -2.57 8.15
N HIS A 200 25.37 -2.71 7.62
CA HIS A 200 25.08 -2.38 6.22
C HIS A 200 25.36 -0.90 5.94
N THR A 201 25.96 -0.63 4.76
CA THR A 201 26.38 0.73 4.35
C THR A 201 25.22 1.73 4.33
N ALA A 202 24.02 1.29 3.96
CA ALA A 202 22.81 2.11 3.92
C ALA A 202 22.50 2.79 5.26
N TRP A 203 22.83 2.18 6.42
CA TRP A 203 22.63 2.82 7.71
C TRP A 203 23.47 4.09 7.89
N LYS A 204 24.70 4.13 7.31
CA LYS A 204 25.55 5.32 7.30
C LYS A 204 24.97 6.42 6.42
N ASP A 205 24.41 6.04 5.27
CA ASP A 205 23.78 6.98 4.34
C ASP A 205 22.49 7.57 4.94
N ILE A 206 21.69 6.76 5.63
CA ILE A 206 20.50 7.21 6.38
C ILE A 206 20.93 8.17 7.51
N ASP A 207 21.98 7.83 8.30
CA ASP A 207 22.50 8.70 9.34
C ASP A 207 23.04 10.02 8.76
N GLY A 208 23.68 9.99 7.59
CA GLY A 208 24.12 11.18 6.86
C GLY A 208 22.94 12.12 6.49
N MET A 209 21.76 11.57 6.30
CA MET A 209 20.55 12.34 5.98
C MET A 209 19.67 12.67 7.19
N ARG A 210 20.03 12.26 8.40
CA ARG A 210 19.19 12.35 9.62
C ARG A 210 18.54 13.72 9.88
N ASN A 211 19.23 14.83 9.51
CA ASN A 211 18.74 16.20 9.71
C ASN A 211 18.18 16.84 8.43
N LEU A 212 18.24 16.15 7.31
CA LEU A 212 17.82 16.65 6.01
C LEU A 212 16.35 16.27 5.74
N LYS A 213 15.74 16.97 4.80
CA LYS A 213 14.46 16.60 4.23
C LYS A 213 14.67 15.88 2.90
N PRO A 214 13.77 14.97 2.51
CA PRO A 214 13.76 14.39 1.18
C PRO A 214 13.80 15.47 0.11
N ALA A 215 14.59 15.25 -0.94
CA ALA A 215 14.66 16.18 -2.07
C ALA A 215 13.36 16.11 -2.88
N SER A 216 12.83 17.27 -3.26
CA SER A 216 11.68 17.36 -4.15
C SER A 216 12.16 17.29 -5.61
N GLU A 217 11.60 16.39 -6.42
CA GLU A 217 11.88 16.30 -7.85
C GLU A 217 11.58 17.63 -8.56
N ARG A 218 10.46 18.27 -8.22
CA ARG A 218 10.08 19.59 -8.77
C ARG A 218 11.12 20.64 -8.46
N PHE A 219 11.57 20.72 -7.22
CA PHE A 219 12.58 21.69 -6.81
C PHE A 219 13.91 21.45 -7.53
N THR A 220 14.37 20.20 -7.62
CA THR A 220 15.59 19.82 -8.35
C THR A 220 15.48 20.16 -9.83
N PHE A 221 14.32 19.89 -10.44
CA PHE A 221 14.05 20.26 -11.82
C PHE A 221 14.17 21.77 -12.05
N PHE A 222 13.49 22.60 -11.23
CA PHE A 222 13.54 24.05 -11.39
C PHE A 222 14.94 24.63 -11.13
N MET A 223 15.69 24.06 -10.19
CA MET A 223 17.06 24.48 -9.92
C MET A 223 18.00 24.20 -11.11
N LEU A 224 17.75 23.11 -11.85
CA LEU A 224 18.53 22.77 -13.05
C LEU A 224 18.00 23.50 -14.30
N ALA A 225 16.68 23.58 -14.46
CA ALA A 225 16.05 24.21 -15.62
C ALA A 225 16.23 25.73 -15.64
N GLY A 226 16.21 26.41 -14.48
CA GLY A 226 16.28 27.86 -14.39
C GLY A 226 17.51 28.46 -15.09
N PRO A 227 18.74 28.07 -14.74
CA PRO A 227 19.96 28.55 -15.42
C PRO A 227 19.99 28.17 -16.90
N LEU A 228 19.48 26.99 -17.27
CA LEU A 228 19.46 26.53 -18.65
C LEU A 228 18.51 27.36 -19.51
N VAL A 229 17.29 27.64 -19.02
CA VAL A 229 16.31 28.49 -19.72
C VAL A 229 16.84 29.90 -19.91
N LEU A 230 17.53 30.47 -18.92
CA LEU A 230 18.19 31.79 -19.06
C LEU A 230 19.27 31.77 -20.16
N TRP A 231 20.11 30.74 -20.18
CA TRP A 231 21.12 30.56 -21.21
C TRP A 231 20.50 30.38 -22.60
N GLU A 232 19.46 29.55 -22.71
CA GLU A 232 18.74 29.34 -23.97
C GLU A 232 18.07 30.61 -24.47
N ALA A 233 17.46 31.41 -23.57
CA ALA A 233 16.86 32.69 -23.94
C ALA A 233 17.89 33.67 -24.58
N ILE A 234 19.12 33.66 -24.08
CA ILE A 234 20.23 34.44 -24.68
C ILE A 234 20.64 33.84 -26.04
N ALA A 235 20.80 32.52 -26.11
CA ALA A 235 21.22 31.84 -27.33
C ALA A 235 20.15 31.93 -28.44
N LEU A 236 18.87 31.95 -28.11
CA LEU A 236 17.76 32.07 -29.06
C LEU A 236 17.85 33.35 -29.90
N GLN A 237 18.38 34.44 -29.35
CA GLN A 237 18.57 35.70 -30.09
C GLN A 237 19.42 35.51 -31.33
N TRP A 238 20.31 34.53 -31.35
CA TRP A 238 21.19 34.20 -32.47
C TRP A 238 20.47 33.39 -33.57
N PHE A 239 19.41 32.69 -33.24
CA PHE A 239 18.63 31.88 -34.18
C PHE A 239 17.43 32.62 -34.79
N MET A 240 16.90 33.64 -34.09
CA MET A 240 15.73 34.41 -34.55
C MET A 240 15.88 35.06 -35.93
N PRO A 241 17.08 35.58 -36.32
CA PRO A 241 17.24 36.19 -37.64
C PRO A 241 17.06 35.23 -38.82
N ASN A 242 17.12 33.92 -38.61
CA ASN A 242 17.03 32.88 -39.65
C ASN A 242 15.61 32.47 -40.04
N GLY A 243 14.60 33.26 -39.70
CA GLY A 243 13.21 33.04 -40.07
C GLY A 243 12.57 31.78 -39.44
N CYS A 244 11.57 31.21 -40.13
CA CYS A 244 10.82 30.04 -39.60
C CYS A 244 11.69 28.81 -39.32
N PHE A 245 12.71 28.57 -40.10
CA PHE A 245 13.63 27.46 -39.91
C PHE A 245 14.44 27.62 -38.59
N GLY A 246 14.94 28.82 -38.34
CA GLY A 246 15.68 29.13 -37.10
C GLY A 246 14.80 28.98 -35.88
N MET A 247 13.55 29.44 -35.93
CA MET A 247 12.57 29.23 -34.85
C MET A 247 12.26 27.75 -34.58
N GLY A 248 12.06 26.96 -35.66
CA GLY A 248 11.82 25.52 -35.53
C GLY A 248 12.97 24.78 -34.86
N LEU A 249 14.21 25.09 -35.24
CA LEU A 249 15.40 24.53 -34.62
C LEU A 249 15.54 24.95 -33.16
N ALA A 250 15.24 26.19 -32.83
CA ALA A 250 15.26 26.72 -31.48
C ALA A 250 14.26 25.99 -30.58
N PHE A 251 13.01 25.77 -31.04
CA PHE A 251 12.03 24.98 -30.29
C PHE A 251 12.46 23.54 -30.07
N MET A 252 13.11 22.90 -31.06
CA MET A 252 13.62 21.54 -30.90
C MET A 252 14.72 21.47 -29.84
N ILE A 253 15.63 22.45 -29.79
CA ILE A 253 16.69 22.53 -28.80
C ILE A 253 16.10 22.69 -27.40
N VAL A 254 15.18 23.64 -27.20
CA VAL A 254 14.53 23.86 -25.92
C VAL A 254 13.76 22.61 -25.46
N TYR A 255 13.03 21.96 -26.36
CA TYR A 255 12.31 20.73 -26.03
C TYR A 255 13.26 19.60 -25.61
N ALA A 256 14.32 19.38 -26.36
CA ALA A 256 15.34 18.37 -26.05
C ALA A 256 16.03 18.64 -24.70
N SER A 257 16.35 19.91 -24.41
CA SER A 257 17.00 20.32 -23.16
C SER A 257 16.08 20.11 -21.96
N VAL A 258 14.80 20.44 -22.08
CA VAL A 258 13.81 20.18 -21.02
C VAL A 258 13.70 18.68 -20.72
N LEU A 259 13.65 17.83 -21.76
CA LEU A 259 13.62 16.37 -21.58
C LEU A 259 14.91 15.87 -20.90
N TRP A 260 16.04 16.40 -21.28
CA TRP A 260 17.36 16.06 -20.73
C TRP A 260 17.46 16.47 -19.26
N VAL A 261 17.10 17.72 -18.93
CA VAL A 261 17.05 18.22 -17.54
C VAL A 261 16.10 17.39 -16.69
N LYS A 262 14.92 17.04 -17.23
CA LYS A 262 13.96 16.16 -16.52
C LYS A 262 14.61 14.82 -16.16
N ARG A 263 15.32 14.18 -17.13
CA ARG A 263 16.02 12.92 -16.87
C ARG A 263 17.09 13.04 -15.78
N ILE A 264 17.91 14.10 -15.86
CA ILE A 264 18.96 14.35 -14.87
C ILE A 264 18.36 14.62 -13.49
N SER A 265 17.33 15.47 -13.42
CA SER A 265 16.67 15.85 -12.17
C SER A 265 16.08 14.62 -11.46
N ILE A 266 15.42 13.72 -12.19
CA ILE A 266 14.93 12.45 -11.66
C ILE A 266 16.08 11.62 -11.09
N LYS A 267 17.14 11.38 -11.90
CA LYS A 267 18.29 10.58 -11.49
C LYS A 267 19.01 11.13 -10.26
N MET A 268 19.17 12.45 -10.19
CA MET A 268 19.78 13.12 -9.03
C MET A 268 18.90 13.03 -7.79
N THR A 269 17.60 13.22 -7.96
CA THR A 269 16.64 13.14 -6.85
C THR A 269 16.57 11.71 -6.29
N ASP A 270 16.52 10.71 -7.16
CA ASP A 270 16.50 9.30 -6.75
C ASP A 270 17.76 8.92 -5.97
N LYS A 271 18.94 9.27 -6.51
CA LYS A 271 20.20 9.00 -5.82
C LYS A 271 20.24 9.67 -4.44
N ARG A 272 19.73 10.91 -4.34
CA ARG A 272 19.71 11.65 -3.09
C ARG A 272 18.66 11.09 -2.10
N ASN A 273 17.53 10.57 -2.59
CA ASN A 273 16.46 10.05 -1.76
C ASN A 273 16.59 8.55 -1.47
N ARG A 274 17.59 7.86 -2.02
CA ARG A 274 17.80 6.42 -1.74
C ARG A 274 17.80 6.10 -0.23
N PRO A 275 18.51 6.84 0.64
CA PRO A 275 18.48 6.56 2.07
C PRO A 275 17.10 6.70 2.71
N VAL A 276 16.20 7.51 2.11
CA VAL A 276 14.81 7.63 2.56
C VAL A 276 14.00 6.39 2.21
N LEU A 277 14.23 5.84 1.01
CA LEU A 277 13.58 4.58 0.57
C LEU A 277 14.06 3.41 1.42
N ASP A 278 15.35 3.36 1.72
CA ASP A 278 15.92 2.34 2.61
C ASP A 278 15.34 2.46 4.04
N LEU A 279 15.15 3.69 4.53
CA LEU A 279 14.47 3.92 5.82
C LEU A 279 13.01 3.46 5.79
N TRP A 280 12.26 3.73 4.72
CA TRP A 280 10.90 3.21 4.57
C TRP A 280 10.88 1.68 4.61
N ARG A 281 11.79 1.04 3.87
CA ARG A 281 11.92 -0.43 3.89
C ARG A 281 12.21 -0.95 5.30
N ALA A 282 13.12 -0.32 6.04
CA ALA A 282 13.42 -0.71 7.41
C ALA A 282 12.18 -0.61 8.33
N ILE A 283 11.41 0.47 8.22
CA ILE A 283 10.18 0.66 8.99
C ILE A 283 9.12 -0.41 8.62
N GLU A 284 8.99 -0.74 7.35
CA GLU A 284 8.07 -1.79 6.89
C GLU A 284 8.51 -3.19 7.38
N VAL A 285 9.81 -3.47 7.36
CA VAL A 285 10.37 -4.71 7.92
C VAL A 285 10.12 -4.79 9.42
N GLU A 286 10.33 -3.69 10.15
CA GLU A 286 10.05 -3.60 11.58
C GLU A 286 8.56 -3.87 11.89
N ALA A 287 7.64 -3.28 11.09
CA ALA A 287 6.21 -3.53 11.22
C ALA A 287 5.83 -4.97 10.88
N THR A 288 6.39 -5.54 9.82
CA THR A 288 6.05 -6.88 9.33
C THR A 288 6.56 -7.97 10.27
N SER A 289 7.81 -7.86 10.72
CA SER A 289 8.44 -8.83 11.62
C SER A 289 7.97 -8.69 13.07
N ALA A 290 7.36 -7.57 13.44
CA ALA A 290 7.07 -7.15 14.82
C ALA A 290 8.33 -7.07 15.72
N ASN A 291 9.51 -6.92 15.13
CA ASN A 291 10.79 -6.86 15.80
C ASN A 291 11.55 -5.59 15.41
N VAL A 292 12.36 -5.09 16.33
CA VAL A 292 13.12 -3.86 16.18
C VAL A 292 14.32 -4.04 15.26
N CYS A 293 14.44 -3.22 14.21
CA CYS A 293 15.61 -3.19 13.34
C CYS A 293 16.17 -1.79 13.09
N VAL A 294 15.36 -0.73 13.26
CA VAL A 294 15.82 0.64 13.09
C VAL A 294 16.65 1.05 14.31
N PRO A 295 17.92 1.49 14.17
CA PRO A 295 18.73 1.94 15.28
C PRO A 295 18.12 3.15 16.02
N GLU A 296 18.24 3.18 17.36
CA GLU A 296 17.73 4.27 18.22
C GLU A 296 18.20 5.66 17.75
N LYS A 297 19.49 5.79 17.42
CA LYS A 297 20.06 7.02 16.88
C LYS A 297 19.34 7.57 15.65
N ILE A 298 18.78 6.67 14.81
CA ILE A 298 18.01 7.04 13.61
C ILE A 298 16.58 7.37 13.96
N ARG A 299 15.96 6.67 14.92
CA ARG A 299 14.61 6.97 15.41
C ARG A 299 14.51 8.37 16.00
N ASP A 300 15.55 8.82 16.67
CA ASP A 300 15.64 10.18 17.23
C ASP A 300 15.83 11.26 16.17
N ALA A 301 16.19 10.90 14.96
CA ALA A 301 16.48 11.82 13.89
C ALA A 301 15.22 12.53 13.35
N LYS A 302 15.41 13.76 12.87
CA LYS A 302 14.34 14.54 12.25
C LYS A 302 13.76 13.85 11.01
N LEU A 303 14.60 13.16 10.23
CA LEU A 303 14.17 12.42 9.05
C LEU A 303 13.14 11.34 9.41
N TYR A 304 13.46 10.46 10.38
CA TYR A 304 12.57 9.40 10.85
C TYR A 304 11.22 9.96 11.34
N ARG A 305 11.26 10.97 12.22
CA ARG A 305 10.05 11.61 12.75
C ARG A 305 9.18 12.21 11.64
N THR A 306 9.82 12.77 10.59
CA THR A 306 9.09 13.34 9.45
C THR A 306 8.44 12.24 8.61
N VAL A 307 9.15 11.15 8.32
CA VAL A 307 8.67 10.00 7.56
C VAL A 307 7.50 9.34 8.30
N ILE A 308 7.69 8.96 9.57
CA ILE A 308 6.66 8.31 10.37
C ILE A 308 5.39 9.16 10.47
N LYS A 309 5.53 10.47 10.69
CA LYS A 309 4.37 11.35 10.87
C LYS A 309 3.61 11.62 9.56
N LYS A 310 4.34 11.69 8.44
CA LYS A 310 3.76 12.12 7.16
C LYS A 310 3.22 10.95 6.34
N ASP A 311 3.94 9.84 6.34
CA ASP A 311 3.74 8.77 5.38
C ASP A 311 2.99 7.56 5.98
N TYR A 312 2.82 7.53 7.33
CA TYR A 312 2.17 6.42 8.01
C TYR A 312 0.95 6.86 8.83
N PRO A 313 -0.17 6.10 8.77
CA PRO A 313 -1.40 6.39 9.51
C PRO A 313 -1.25 6.14 11.02
N VAL A 314 -2.23 6.60 11.80
CA VAL A 314 -2.19 6.54 13.26
C VAL A 314 -2.01 5.13 13.80
N ALA A 315 -2.77 4.15 13.31
CA ALA A 315 -2.70 2.76 13.77
C ALA A 315 -1.32 2.15 13.54
N PHE A 316 -0.71 2.40 12.36
CA PHE A 316 0.62 1.92 12.05
C PHE A 316 1.66 2.49 13.03
N ARG A 317 1.61 3.80 13.29
CA ARG A 317 2.51 4.46 14.25
C ARG A 317 2.37 3.90 15.66
N GLN A 318 1.14 3.72 16.14
CA GLN A 318 0.87 3.10 17.44
C GLN A 318 1.40 1.65 17.52
N ARG A 319 1.35 0.92 16.39
CA ARG A 319 1.94 -0.41 16.34
C ARG A 319 3.46 -0.37 16.43
N ILE A 320 4.12 0.51 15.67
CA ILE A 320 5.57 0.70 15.74
C ILE A 320 6.00 1.10 17.18
N GLU A 321 5.27 2.00 17.82
CA GLU A 321 5.53 2.37 19.23
C GLU A 321 5.51 1.15 20.15
N LYS A 322 4.51 0.26 20.02
CA LYS A 322 4.45 -0.99 20.79
C LYS A 322 5.60 -1.97 20.47
N ILE A 323 6.01 -2.07 19.21
CA ILE A 323 7.14 -2.90 18.80
C ILE A 323 8.42 -2.37 19.45
N ILE A 324 8.61 -1.05 19.48
CA ILE A 324 9.76 -0.41 20.13
C ILE A 324 9.72 -0.60 21.65
N GLU A 325 8.53 -0.53 22.27
CA GLU A 325 8.37 -0.78 23.72
C GLU A 325 8.72 -2.22 24.12
N ASN A 326 8.42 -3.19 23.26
CA ASN A 326 8.79 -4.60 23.47
C ASN A 326 10.30 -4.86 23.30
N ASP A 327 10.99 -4.02 22.52
CA ASP A 327 12.45 -4.01 22.28
C ASP A 327 13.04 -5.39 21.87
N GLU A 328 12.26 -6.22 21.18
CA GLU A 328 12.76 -7.50 20.67
C GLU A 328 13.53 -7.25 19.36
N PRO A 329 14.85 -7.58 19.30
CA PRO A 329 15.66 -7.32 18.11
C PRO A 329 15.29 -8.26 16.97
N LEU A 330 15.35 -7.74 15.74
CA LEU A 330 15.15 -8.52 14.53
C LEU A 330 16.24 -9.59 14.38
N ASN A 331 15.82 -10.82 14.07
CA ASN A 331 16.76 -11.90 13.80
C ASN A 331 17.63 -11.57 12.57
N LYS A 332 18.95 -11.76 12.67
CA LYS A 332 19.89 -11.49 11.56
C LYS A 332 19.63 -12.32 10.31
N ARG A 333 18.93 -13.45 10.44
CA ARG A 333 18.54 -14.34 9.32
C ARG A 333 17.07 -14.19 8.95
N TRP A 334 16.43 -13.11 9.38
CA TRP A 334 15.05 -12.89 9.02
C TRP A 334 14.94 -12.59 7.52
N GLU A 335 14.04 -13.31 6.88
CA GLU A 335 13.63 -13.09 5.50
C GLU A 335 12.10 -13.03 5.48
N MET A 336 11.53 -12.20 4.63
CA MET A 336 10.10 -12.12 4.48
C MET A 336 9.57 -13.44 3.88
N ARG A 337 8.56 -14.01 4.53
CA ARG A 337 7.89 -15.21 4.03
C ARG A 337 7.01 -14.84 2.85
N LEU A 338 7.35 -15.40 1.70
CA LEU A 338 6.52 -15.29 0.50
C LEU A 338 5.54 -16.47 0.48
N PRO A 339 4.29 -16.26 0.02
CA PRO A 339 3.36 -17.35 -0.19
C PRO A 339 3.86 -18.29 -1.30
N GLU A 340 3.41 -19.52 -1.28
CA GLU A 340 3.53 -20.38 -2.45
C GLU A 340 2.60 -19.83 -3.53
N TRP A 341 3.19 -19.35 -4.62
CA TRP A 341 2.42 -18.77 -5.72
C TRP A 341 1.70 -19.90 -6.47
N VAL A 342 0.36 -19.87 -6.44
CA VAL A 342 -0.45 -20.83 -7.17
C VAL A 342 -0.50 -20.40 -8.64
N GLU A 343 -0.02 -21.28 -9.53
CA GLU A 343 -0.24 -21.15 -10.96
C GLU A 343 -1.61 -21.75 -11.29
N PHE A 344 -2.52 -20.91 -11.75
CA PHE A 344 -3.83 -21.36 -12.21
C PHE A 344 -3.76 -21.63 -13.71
N GLU A 345 -4.09 -22.87 -14.11
CA GLU A 345 -4.46 -23.16 -15.48
C GLU A 345 -5.84 -22.53 -15.74
N ILE A 346 -5.85 -21.31 -16.29
CA ILE A 346 -7.07 -20.65 -16.67
C ILE A 346 -7.59 -21.37 -17.92
N PRO A 347 -8.80 -21.98 -17.87
CA PRO A 347 -9.35 -22.69 -19.03
C PRO A 347 -9.43 -21.73 -20.21
N HIS A 348 -8.84 -22.10 -21.33
CA HIS A 348 -9.11 -21.42 -22.58
C HIS A 348 -10.56 -21.68 -22.93
N GLU A 349 -11.39 -20.64 -23.00
CA GLU A 349 -12.67 -20.77 -23.71
C GLU A 349 -12.30 -21.10 -25.16
N GLU A 350 -12.54 -22.35 -25.55
CA GLU A 350 -12.46 -22.77 -26.95
C GLU A 350 -13.52 -21.93 -27.70
N GLU A 351 -13.08 -21.03 -28.61
CA GLU A 351 -13.94 -20.28 -29.54
C GLU A 351 -14.70 -21.20 -30.48
#